data_b09188f5b9d26f4478e7ede1b4bbdf10
#
_entry.id   b09188f5b9d26f4478e7ede1b4bbdf10
#
_cell.length_a   1.000
_cell.length_b   1.000
_cell.length_c   1.000
_cell.angle_alpha   90.00
_cell.angle_beta   90.00
_cell.angle_gamma   90.00
#
_symmetry.space_group_name_H-M   'P 1'
#
loop_
_entity.id
_entity.type
_entity.pdbx_description
1 polymer ?
#
loop_
_entity_poly.entity_id
_entity_poly.type
_entity_poly.pdbx_seq_one_letter_code
_entity_poly.pdbx_strand_id
1 'polypeptide(L)' 'MSESELLARITTDPDICHGKPCLRGLRYPVEFILEMLSGPTTIDQFLADYPDLVADDLKAAFAYAARMSRVKRLEPIAA' A
#
# COMPACT_ATOMS: atom_id res chain seq x y z
N MET A 1 13.45 -1.55 -8.49
CA MET A 1 12.32 -2.48 -8.67
C MET A 1 11.28 -1.80 -9.54
N SER A 2 10.77 -2.49 -10.55
CA SER A 2 9.77 -1.93 -11.45
C SER A 2 8.39 -1.84 -10.80
N GLU A 3 7.48 -1.08 -11.39
CA GLU A 3 6.09 -1.03 -10.93
C GLU A 3 5.48 -2.43 -10.90
N SER A 4 5.73 -3.21 -11.95
CA SER A 4 5.21 -4.57 -12.05
C SER A 4 5.70 -5.45 -10.89
N GLU A 5 6.96 -5.36 -10.56
CA GLU A 5 7.55 -6.11 -9.45
C GLU A 5 7.00 -5.64 -8.10
N LEU A 6 6.81 -4.33 -7.94
CA LEU A 6 6.19 -3.80 -6.72
C LEU A 6 4.76 -4.28 -6.57
N LEU A 7 3.96 -4.20 -7.63
CA LEU A 7 2.57 -4.63 -7.58
C LEU A 7 2.42 -6.13 -7.31
N ALA A 8 3.42 -6.93 -7.71
CA ALA A 8 3.41 -8.37 -7.41
C ALA A 8 3.48 -8.67 -5.90
N ARG A 9 3.87 -7.70 -5.08
CA ARG A 9 3.86 -7.84 -3.63
C ARG A 9 2.46 -7.69 -3.03
N ILE A 10 1.51 -7.20 -3.81
CA ILE A 10 0.14 -7.02 -3.33
C ILE A 10 -0.65 -8.28 -3.62
N THR A 11 -1.24 -8.87 -2.58
CA THR A 11 -1.99 -10.12 -2.67
C THR A 11 -3.39 -9.93 -2.13
N THR A 12 -4.33 -10.69 -2.64
CA THR A 12 -5.69 -10.76 -2.11
C THR A 12 -6.01 -12.22 -1.81
N ASP A 13 -6.55 -12.46 -0.62
CA ASP A 13 -6.93 -13.79 -0.18
C ASP A 13 -8.21 -13.63 0.64
N PRO A 14 -9.31 -14.32 0.30
CA PRO A 14 -10.57 -14.17 1.04
C PRO A 14 -10.45 -14.51 2.52
N ASP A 15 -9.44 -15.30 2.89
CA ASP A 15 -9.21 -15.70 4.29
C ASP A 15 -8.29 -14.72 5.04
N ILE A 16 -7.74 -13.73 4.36
CA ILE A 16 -6.85 -12.73 4.94
C ILE A 16 -7.48 -11.35 4.79
N CYS A 17 -7.77 -10.70 5.92
CA CYS A 17 -8.34 -9.34 5.95
C CYS A 17 -9.57 -9.21 5.06
N HIS A 18 -10.42 -10.24 5.00
CA HIS A 18 -11.67 -10.26 4.22
C HIS A 18 -11.45 -10.01 2.73
N GLY A 19 -10.33 -10.45 2.17
CA GLY A 19 -10.03 -10.28 0.76
C GLY A 19 -9.50 -8.91 0.37
N LYS A 20 -9.20 -8.05 1.34
CA LYS A 20 -8.58 -6.74 1.06
C LYS A 20 -7.17 -6.92 0.50
N PRO A 21 -6.70 -6.01 -0.36
CA PRO A 21 -5.31 -6.04 -0.80
C PRO A 21 -4.34 -5.93 0.38
N CYS A 22 -3.42 -6.87 0.48
CA CYS A 22 -2.44 -6.94 1.56
C CYS A 22 -1.04 -7.14 1.00
N LEU A 23 -0.03 -6.97 1.83
CA LEU A 23 1.36 -7.15 1.45
C LEU A 23 1.79 -8.60 1.63
N ARG A 24 2.24 -9.23 0.55
CA ARG A 24 2.89 -10.56 0.52
C ARG A 24 2.15 -11.64 1.31
N GLY A 25 0.83 -11.65 1.25
CA GLY A 25 0.03 -12.64 1.99
C GLY A 25 0.02 -12.43 3.50
N LEU A 26 0.59 -11.33 3.99
CA LEU A 26 0.59 -10.98 5.40
C LEU A 26 -0.70 -10.22 5.74
N ARG A 27 -0.98 -10.07 7.04
CA ARG A 27 -2.18 -9.37 7.50
C ARG A 27 -1.96 -7.87 7.64
N TYR A 28 -1.35 -7.27 6.63
CA TYR A 28 -1.12 -5.82 6.55
C TYR A 28 -1.83 -5.28 5.32
N PRO A 29 -3.08 -4.81 5.47
CA PRO A 29 -3.80 -4.21 4.34
C PRO A 29 -3.08 -2.96 3.82
N VAL A 30 -3.13 -2.76 2.51
CA VAL A 30 -2.58 -1.54 1.90
C VAL A 30 -3.18 -0.31 2.56
N GLU A 31 -4.49 -0.29 2.80
CA GLU A 31 -5.13 0.88 3.40
C GLU A 31 -4.59 1.21 4.80
N PHE A 32 -4.23 0.19 5.58
CA PHE A 32 -3.64 0.40 6.91
C PHE A 32 -2.30 1.13 6.78
N ILE A 33 -1.45 0.69 5.85
CA ILE A 33 -0.16 1.32 5.60
C ILE A 33 -0.33 2.77 5.18
N LEU A 34 -1.26 3.00 4.24
CA LEU A 34 -1.51 4.36 3.74
C LEU A 34 -2.05 5.27 4.84
N GLU A 35 -2.97 4.78 5.66
CA GLU A 35 -3.52 5.56 6.77
C GLU A 35 -2.45 5.93 7.79
N MET A 36 -1.61 4.97 8.17
CA MET A 36 -0.54 5.21 9.14
C MET A 36 0.47 6.22 8.62
N LEU A 37 0.85 6.12 7.36
CA LEU A 37 1.85 7.01 6.78
C LEU A 37 1.29 8.35 6.32
N SER A 38 -0.04 8.50 6.30
CA SER A 38 -0.67 9.80 6.05
C SER A 38 -0.73 10.67 7.32
N GLY A 39 -0.48 10.05 8.48
CA GLY A 39 -0.44 10.74 9.76
C GLY A 39 0.99 11.12 10.15
N PRO A 40 1.24 11.33 11.45
CA PRO A 40 2.56 11.78 11.92
C PRO A 40 3.63 10.67 11.96
N THR A 41 3.27 9.42 11.71
CA THR A 41 4.21 8.30 11.72
C THR A 41 5.20 8.42 10.56
N THR A 42 6.49 8.39 10.85
CA THR A 42 7.51 8.37 9.81
C THR A 42 7.69 6.95 9.25
N ILE A 43 8.27 6.87 8.04
CA ILE A 43 8.58 5.57 7.43
C ILE A 43 9.50 4.76 8.33
N ASP A 44 10.52 5.39 8.91
CA ASP A 44 11.46 4.69 9.78
C ASP A 44 10.78 4.14 11.04
N GLN A 45 9.89 4.93 11.65
CA GLN A 45 9.12 4.49 12.81
C GLN A 45 8.20 3.32 12.43
N PHE A 46 7.54 3.42 11.30
CA PHE A 46 6.63 2.37 10.83
C PHE A 46 7.37 1.05 10.64
N LEU A 47 8.52 1.08 9.97
CA LEU A 47 9.32 -0.12 9.75
C LEU A 47 9.90 -0.69 11.03
N ALA A 48 10.22 0.17 12.01
CA ALA A 48 10.68 -0.29 13.32
C ALA A 48 9.56 -0.99 14.09
N ASP A 49 8.33 -0.48 13.99
CA ASP A 49 7.17 -1.04 14.70
C ASP A 49 6.64 -2.32 14.04
N TYR A 50 6.84 -2.47 12.73
CA TYR A 50 6.35 -3.62 11.97
C TYR A 50 7.51 -4.29 11.22
N PRO A 51 8.35 -5.05 11.95
CA PRO A 51 9.58 -5.61 11.35
C PRO A 51 9.35 -6.66 10.27
N ASP A 52 8.12 -7.16 10.13
CA ASP A 52 7.76 -8.06 9.03
C ASP A 52 7.71 -7.36 7.68
N LEU A 53 7.65 -6.03 7.69
CA LEU A 53 7.59 -5.22 6.48
C LEU A 53 8.96 -4.62 6.17
N VAL A 54 9.22 -4.44 4.89
CA VAL A 54 10.45 -3.80 4.40
C VAL A 54 10.08 -2.59 3.55
N ALA A 55 11.06 -1.76 3.25
CA ALA A 55 10.84 -0.52 2.50
C ALA A 55 10.14 -0.76 1.15
N ASP A 56 10.47 -1.84 0.47
CA ASP A 56 9.84 -2.17 -0.82
C ASP A 56 8.36 -2.51 -0.66
N ASP A 57 7.93 -2.99 0.50
CA ASP A 57 6.51 -3.21 0.77
C ASP A 57 5.75 -1.87 0.81
N LEU A 58 6.36 -0.85 1.40
CA LEU A 58 5.76 0.49 1.44
C LEU A 58 5.69 1.10 0.04
N LYS A 59 6.74 0.93 -0.75
CA LYS A 59 6.74 1.36 -2.15
C LYS A 59 5.64 0.64 -2.94
N ALA A 60 5.43 -0.64 -2.66
CA ALA A 60 4.37 -1.42 -3.29
C ALA A 60 3.00 -0.84 -2.94
N ALA A 61 2.78 -0.48 -1.67
CA ALA A 61 1.53 0.14 -1.24
C ALA A 61 1.29 1.47 -1.96
N PHE A 62 2.32 2.30 -2.09
CA PHE A 62 2.23 3.57 -2.82
C PHE A 62 1.96 3.36 -4.31
N ALA A 63 2.64 2.38 -4.93
CA ALA A 63 2.40 2.05 -6.34
C ALA A 63 0.97 1.57 -6.57
N TYR A 64 0.46 0.76 -5.66
CA TYR A 64 -0.92 0.29 -5.71
C TYR A 64 -1.90 1.47 -5.60
N ALA A 65 -1.68 2.36 -4.65
CA ALA A 65 -2.53 3.54 -4.47
C ALA A 65 -2.51 4.43 -5.71
N ALA A 66 -1.32 4.65 -6.28
CA ALA A 66 -1.19 5.43 -7.49
C ALA A 66 -1.97 4.79 -8.65
N ARG A 67 -1.89 3.46 -8.76
CA ARG A 67 -2.62 2.73 -9.80
C ARG A 67 -4.12 2.86 -9.62
N MET A 68 -4.61 2.72 -8.40
CA MET A 68 -6.04 2.81 -8.08
C MET A 68 -6.57 4.23 -8.23
N SER A 69 -5.72 5.24 -8.13
CA SER A 69 -6.12 6.64 -8.27
C SER A 69 -6.13 7.12 -9.72
N ARG A 70 -5.65 6.32 -10.67
CA ARG A 70 -5.71 6.67 -12.09
C ARG A 70 -7.13 6.66 -12.58
N VAL A 71 -7.50 7.73 -13.28
CA VAL A 71 -8.82 7.84 -13.89
C VAL A 71 -8.64 8.10 -15.39
N LYS A 72 -9.59 7.62 -16.19
CA LYS A 72 -9.56 7.84 -17.64
C LYS A 72 -9.74 9.30 -18.01
N ARG A 73 -10.41 10.04 -17.17
CA ARG A 73 -10.75 11.42 -17.39
C ARG A 73 -10.54 12.20 -16.11
N LEU A 74 -9.64 13.17 -16.18
CA LEU A 74 -9.41 14.06 -15.05
C LEU A 74 -10.42 15.19 -15.07
N GLU A 75 -11.17 15.30 -14.00
CA GLU A 75 -12.02 16.45 -13.75
C GLU A 75 -11.24 17.38 -12.83
N PRO A 76 -11.05 18.66 -13.19
CA PRO A 76 -10.38 19.58 -12.28
C PRO A 76 -11.15 19.68 -10.98
N ILE A 77 -10.43 19.60 -9.87
CA ILE A 77 -11.03 19.84 -8.56
C ILE A 77 -11.16 21.35 -8.42
N ALA A 78 -12.37 21.82 -8.23
CA ALA A 78 -12.61 23.24 -7.99
C ALA A 78 -11.95 23.62 -6.67
N ALA A 79 -11.09 24.62 -6.73
CA ALA A 79 -10.40 25.12 -5.55
C ALA A 79 -11.34 26.00 -4.74
#